data_90e9a6d312bfd5f572b38b06dcf46ad6
#
_entry.id   90e9a6d312bfd5f572b38b06dcf46ad6
#
_cell.length_a   1.000
_cell.length_b   1.000
_cell.length_c   1.000
_cell.angle_alpha   90.00
_cell.angle_beta   90.00
_cell.angle_gamma   90.00
#
_symmetry.space_group_name_H-M   'P 1'
#
loop_
_entity.id
_entity.type
_entity.pdbx_description
1 polymer ?
#
loop_
_entity_poly.entity_id
_entity_poly.type
_entity_poly.pdbx_seq_one_letter_code
_entity_poly.pdbx_strand_id
1 'polypeptide(L)'
;MNILEKETEMKTIGMVIAIDEELKAFLKKFDYVKNVKAGAYDAFECGVADKKVFAVKTGAGELCAAAATQFLITAFGAELVINAGVCGNLSKNLKILDTVVVKEVVHYQYDTSAVDNCAVGKYEQFESVNIPSDAIFREKLRSAFPFVKEARCASGDKFIAEKEDKEYLVRQFGAEICEMESAGIIITCKKNRVPCLIVKSVSDDCDDMDFMTYVEKAAAIVSDIVIKTMAML
;
A
#
# COMPACT_ATOMS: atom_id res chain seq x y z
N MET A 1 -19.88 14.51 29.86
CA MET A 1 -20.60 13.33 29.36
C MET A 1 -19.59 12.60 28.49
N ASN A 2 -18.89 11.60 29.08
CA ASN A 2 -17.85 10.84 28.41
C ASN A 2 -18.50 9.99 27.31
N ILE A 3 -18.26 10.37 26.08
CA ILE A 3 -18.47 9.50 24.93
C ILE A 3 -17.29 8.54 24.96
N LEU A 4 -17.47 7.40 25.59
CA LEU A 4 -16.64 6.22 25.36
C LEU A 4 -16.79 5.91 23.87
N GLU A 5 -15.78 6.25 23.08
CA GLU A 5 -15.63 5.70 21.73
C GLU A 5 -15.64 4.18 21.89
N LYS A 6 -16.75 3.56 21.51
CA LYS A 6 -16.76 2.13 21.25
C LYS A 6 -15.68 1.92 20.17
N GLU A 7 -14.53 1.35 20.52
CA GLU A 7 -13.68 0.69 19.55
C GLU A 7 -14.58 -0.35 18.86
N THR A 8 -15.09 0.01 17.71
CA THR A 8 -15.87 -0.92 16.89
C THR A 8 -14.86 -1.94 16.42
N GLU A 9 -14.97 -3.15 16.96
CA GLU A 9 -14.08 -4.26 16.63
C GLU A 9 -14.15 -4.51 15.13
N MET A 10 -13.07 -4.17 14.42
CA MET A 10 -12.97 -4.29 12.96
C MET A 10 -13.04 -5.78 12.57
N LYS A 11 -13.96 -6.11 11.67
CA LYS A 11 -14.23 -7.49 11.26
C LYS A 11 -13.79 -7.82 9.84
N THR A 12 -13.72 -6.81 8.96
CA THR A 12 -13.46 -7.03 7.53
C THR A 12 -12.28 -6.19 7.05
N ILE A 13 -11.28 -6.85 6.50
CA ILE A 13 -10.09 -6.23 5.92
C ILE A 13 -10.06 -6.48 4.40
N GLY A 14 -9.90 -5.42 3.62
CA GLY A 14 -9.60 -5.50 2.20
C GLY A 14 -8.10 -5.51 1.97
N MET A 15 -7.61 -6.48 1.19
CA MET A 15 -6.20 -6.61 0.86
C MET A 15 -5.96 -6.34 -0.61
N VAL A 16 -5.23 -5.28 -0.94
CA VAL A 16 -4.86 -4.89 -2.29
C VAL A 16 -3.47 -5.40 -2.60
N ILE A 17 -3.35 -6.21 -3.65
CA ILE A 17 -2.11 -6.86 -4.08
C ILE A 17 -1.97 -6.64 -5.58
N ALA A 18 -0.80 -6.21 -6.06
CA ALA A 18 -0.62 -5.84 -7.46
C ALA A 18 -0.28 -7.01 -8.37
N ILE A 19 0.68 -7.84 -8.01
CA ILE A 19 1.29 -8.85 -8.89
C ILE A 19 1.15 -10.28 -8.36
N ASP A 20 1.41 -11.24 -9.23
CA ASP A 20 1.25 -12.68 -8.92
C ASP A 20 2.22 -13.17 -7.84
N GLU A 21 3.43 -12.66 -7.81
CA GLU A 21 4.47 -13.01 -6.83
C GLU A 21 4.02 -12.64 -5.42
N GLU A 22 3.44 -11.44 -5.26
CA GLU A 22 2.90 -10.95 -4.01
C GLU A 22 1.68 -11.76 -3.57
N LEU A 23 0.74 -12.01 -4.49
CA LEU A 23 -0.46 -12.79 -4.20
C LEU A 23 -0.11 -14.22 -3.79
N LYS A 24 0.80 -14.88 -4.51
CA LYS A 24 1.29 -16.22 -4.16
C LYS A 24 1.95 -16.24 -2.78
N ALA A 25 2.79 -15.24 -2.49
CA ALA A 25 3.46 -15.12 -1.19
C ALA A 25 2.46 -14.97 -0.05
N PHE A 26 1.43 -14.13 -0.25
CA PHE A 26 0.37 -13.92 0.73
C PHE A 26 -0.48 -15.17 0.93
N LEU A 27 -1.02 -15.76 -0.13
CA LEU A 27 -1.94 -16.91 -0.03
C LEU A 27 -1.29 -18.17 0.52
N LYS A 28 0.01 -18.38 0.30
CA LYS A 28 0.78 -19.51 0.87
C LYS A 28 0.81 -19.54 2.40
N LYS A 29 0.41 -18.46 3.06
CA LYS A 29 0.39 -18.37 4.54
C LYS A 29 -0.89 -18.93 5.18
N PHE A 30 -1.86 -19.35 4.36
CA PHE A 30 -3.15 -19.81 4.82
C PHE A 30 -3.38 -21.29 4.44
N ASP A 31 -3.85 -22.08 5.39
CA ASP A 31 -4.24 -23.48 5.15
C ASP A 31 -5.53 -23.57 4.34
N TYR A 32 -6.38 -22.52 4.43
CA TYR A 32 -7.65 -22.46 3.72
C TYR A 32 -7.86 -21.08 3.10
N VAL A 33 -8.13 -21.10 1.81
CA VAL A 33 -8.48 -19.91 1.02
C VAL A 33 -9.68 -20.25 0.14
N LYS A 34 -10.72 -19.42 0.22
CA LYS A 34 -11.90 -19.55 -0.62
C LYS A 34 -11.86 -18.54 -1.76
N ASN A 35 -11.97 -19.02 -2.99
CA ASN A 35 -12.16 -18.14 -4.14
C ASN A 35 -13.61 -17.65 -4.17
N VAL A 36 -13.81 -16.34 -4.20
CA VAL A 36 -15.10 -15.67 -4.26
C VAL A 36 -15.15 -14.83 -5.52
N LYS A 37 -15.96 -15.24 -6.50
CA LYS A 37 -16.19 -14.45 -7.69
C LYS A 37 -17.19 -13.34 -7.39
N ALA A 38 -16.78 -12.09 -7.56
CA ALA A 38 -17.66 -10.95 -7.40
C ALA A 38 -17.35 -9.90 -8.47
N GLY A 39 -18.24 -9.76 -9.42
CA GLY A 39 -18.05 -8.84 -10.55
C GLY A 39 -16.86 -9.22 -11.42
N ALA A 40 -15.98 -8.26 -11.69
CA ALA A 40 -14.82 -8.42 -12.57
C ALA A 40 -13.57 -8.99 -11.86
N TYR A 41 -13.60 -9.14 -10.53
CA TYR A 41 -12.45 -9.59 -9.74
C TYR A 41 -12.65 -11.00 -9.20
N ASP A 42 -11.58 -11.79 -9.22
CA ASP A 42 -11.42 -12.95 -8.38
C ASP A 42 -10.90 -12.47 -7.00
N ALA A 43 -11.71 -12.62 -5.96
CA ALA A 43 -11.32 -12.32 -4.60
C ALA A 43 -11.03 -13.60 -3.83
N PHE A 44 -10.05 -13.53 -2.94
CA PHE A 44 -9.61 -14.64 -2.09
C PHE A 44 -9.99 -14.33 -0.64
N GLU A 45 -11.00 -15.06 -0.12
CA GLU A 45 -11.41 -14.96 1.28
C GLU A 45 -10.53 -15.87 2.14
N CYS A 46 -9.91 -15.31 3.17
CA CYS A 46 -9.17 -16.03 4.20
C CYS A 46 -9.45 -15.42 5.58
N GLY A 47 -9.07 -16.12 6.64
CA GLY A 47 -9.25 -15.67 8.02
C GLY A 47 -7.94 -15.36 8.70
N VAL A 48 -7.89 -14.26 9.46
CA VAL A 48 -6.78 -13.92 10.35
C VAL A 48 -7.36 -13.60 11.73
N ALA A 49 -7.09 -14.44 12.72
CA ALA A 49 -7.75 -14.38 14.02
C ALA A 49 -9.28 -14.40 13.86
N ASP A 50 -9.98 -13.37 14.34
CA ASP A 50 -11.44 -13.22 14.24
C ASP A 50 -11.89 -12.39 13.02
N LYS A 51 -10.95 -12.02 12.14
CA LYS A 51 -11.21 -11.13 11.00
C LYS A 51 -11.33 -11.89 9.69
N LYS A 52 -12.23 -11.42 8.83
CA LYS A 52 -12.31 -11.83 7.42
C LYS A 52 -11.40 -10.94 6.58
N VAL A 53 -10.60 -11.54 5.76
CA VAL A 53 -9.71 -10.85 4.82
C VAL A 53 -10.11 -11.20 3.40
N PHE A 54 -10.39 -10.19 2.58
CA PHE A 54 -10.64 -10.34 1.15
C PHE A 54 -9.46 -9.77 0.37
N ALA A 55 -8.66 -10.64 -0.23
CA ALA A 55 -7.54 -10.24 -1.06
C ALA A 55 -7.93 -10.21 -2.55
N VAL A 56 -7.53 -9.17 -3.24
CA VAL A 56 -7.73 -9.00 -4.69
C VAL A 56 -6.42 -8.69 -5.37
N LYS A 57 -6.12 -9.41 -6.48
CA LYS A 57 -5.04 -9.03 -7.38
C LYS A 57 -5.54 -7.97 -8.36
N THR A 58 -4.89 -6.82 -8.35
CA THR A 58 -5.32 -5.66 -9.14
C THR A 58 -4.70 -5.58 -10.52
N GLY A 59 -3.49 -6.09 -10.69
CA GLY A 59 -2.54 -5.64 -11.71
C GLY A 59 -1.81 -4.38 -11.24
N ALA A 60 -0.69 -4.07 -11.87
CA ALA A 60 0.06 -2.86 -11.58
C ALA A 60 -0.68 -1.60 -12.05
N GLY A 61 -0.47 -0.52 -11.33
CA GLY A 61 -0.93 0.81 -11.70
C GLY A 61 -2.08 1.38 -10.88
N GLU A 62 -2.09 2.71 -10.82
CA GLU A 62 -2.98 3.51 -9.96
C GLU A 62 -4.47 3.29 -10.25
N LEU A 63 -4.84 3.18 -11.54
CA LEU A 63 -6.25 2.96 -11.92
C LEU A 63 -6.74 1.59 -11.46
N CYS A 64 -5.93 0.55 -11.67
CA CYS A 64 -6.26 -0.80 -11.26
C CYS A 64 -6.38 -0.90 -9.74
N ALA A 65 -5.45 -0.29 -9.02
CA ALA A 65 -5.43 -0.28 -7.57
C ALA A 65 -6.60 0.51 -6.98
N ALA A 66 -6.95 1.66 -7.54
CA ALA A 66 -8.11 2.45 -7.13
C ALA A 66 -9.44 1.70 -7.34
N ALA A 67 -9.61 1.08 -8.52
CA ALA A 67 -10.82 0.31 -8.84
C ALA A 67 -11.00 -0.89 -7.90
N ALA A 68 -9.93 -1.64 -7.65
CA ALA A 68 -9.95 -2.77 -6.72
C ALA A 68 -10.18 -2.35 -5.27
N THR A 69 -9.61 -1.22 -4.85
CA THR A 69 -9.87 -0.64 -3.52
C THR A 69 -11.34 -0.29 -3.36
N GLN A 70 -11.93 0.40 -4.33
CA GLN A 70 -13.36 0.72 -4.30
C GLN A 70 -14.22 -0.54 -4.29
N PHE A 71 -13.84 -1.55 -5.08
CA PHE A 71 -14.53 -2.84 -5.10
C PHE A 71 -14.51 -3.53 -3.73
N LEU A 72 -13.35 -3.61 -3.06
CA LEU A 72 -13.23 -4.19 -1.72
C LEU A 72 -14.12 -3.47 -0.70
N ILE A 73 -14.19 -2.15 -0.76
CA ILE A 73 -15.02 -1.34 0.13
C ILE A 73 -16.51 -1.58 -0.15
N THR A 74 -16.94 -1.58 -1.41
CA THR A 74 -18.37 -1.64 -1.75
C THR A 74 -18.94 -3.06 -1.77
N ALA A 75 -18.17 -4.05 -2.24
CA ALA A 75 -18.65 -5.42 -2.39
C ALA A 75 -18.52 -6.24 -1.11
N PHE A 76 -17.50 -5.98 -0.31
CA PHE A 76 -17.20 -6.76 0.90
C PHE A 76 -17.30 -5.96 2.20
N GLY A 77 -17.53 -4.65 2.13
CA GLY A 77 -17.62 -3.80 3.31
C GLY A 77 -16.29 -3.69 4.07
N ALA A 78 -15.17 -3.59 3.34
CA ALA A 78 -13.87 -3.46 3.97
C ALA A 78 -13.81 -2.23 4.89
N GLU A 79 -13.50 -2.45 6.17
CA GLU A 79 -13.40 -1.43 7.22
C GLU A 79 -11.97 -0.90 7.37
N LEU A 80 -11.01 -1.64 6.85
CA LEU A 80 -9.61 -1.25 6.66
C LEU A 80 -9.14 -1.79 5.32
N VAL A 81 -8.40 -0.99 4.58
CA VAL A 81 -7.69 -1.46 3.40
C VAL A 81 -6.20 -1.54 3.71
N ILE A 82 -5.60 -2.69 3.41
CA ILE A 82 -4.16 -2.90 3.52
C ILE A 82 -3.61 -3.14 2.11
N ASN A 83 -2.57 -2.41 1.75
CA ASN A 83 -1.73 -2.75 0.61
C ASN A 83 -0.43 -3.36 1.13
N ALA A 84 -0.12 -4.56 0.68
CA ALA A 84 1.17 -5.20 0.92
C ALA A 84 1.82 -5.54 -0.42
N GLY A 85 3.03 -5.08 -0.60
CA GLY A 85 3.74 -5.29 -1.86
C GLY A 85 5.20 -4.90 -1.79
N VAL A 86 5.82 -4.86 -2.94
CA VAL A 86 7.23 -4.48 -3.09
C VAL A 86 7.38 -3.03 -3.54
N CYS A 87 8.59 -2.47 -3.42
CA CYS A 87 8.89 -1.11 -3.84
C CYS A 87 10.37 -0.94 -4.21
N GLY A 88 10.63 0.04 -5.08
CA GLY A 88 11.98 0.50 -5.39
C GLY A 88 12.52 1.46 -4.31
N ASN A 89 13.80 1.35 -4.02
CA ASN A 89 14.51 2.16 -3.05
C ASN A 89 15.03 3.46 -3.66
N LEU A 90 14.74 4.58 -3.01
CA LEU A 90 15.27 5.89 -3.35
C LEU A 90 16.17 6.48 -2.24
N SER A 91 16.35 5.76 -1.13
CA SER A 91 16.99 6.28 0.07
C SER A 91 18.25 5.52 0.44
N LYS A 92 19.32 6.24 0.77
CA LYS A 92 20.55 5.65 1.31
C LYS A 92 20.38 4.99 2.68
N ASN A 93 19.26 5.25 3.36
CA ASN A 93 18.93 4.69 4.67
C ASN A 93 18.19 3.36 4.60
N LEU A 94 17.79 2.92 3.40
CA LEU A 94 17.13 1.67 3.14
C LEU A 94 18.04 0.72 2.36
N LYS A 95 17.74 -0.56 2.49
CA LYS A 95 18.44 -1.65 1.78
C LYS A 95 17.40 -2.61 1.19
N ILE A 96 17.81 -3.35 0.18
CA ILE A 96 17.01 -4.46 -0.35
C ILE A 96 16.58 -5.39 0.79
N LEU A 97 15.31 -5.77 0.81
CA LEU A 97 14.60 -6.54 1.83
C LEU A 97 14.29 -5.81 3.14
N ASP A 98 14.65 -4.55 3.29
CA ASP A 98 14.08 -3.74 4.38
C ASP A 98 12.56 -3.62 4.21
N THR A 99 11.84 -3.67 5.32
CA THR A 99 10.40 -3.41 5.32
C THR A 99 10.12 -1.99 5.81
N VAL A 100 9.21 -1.33 5.12
CA VAL A 100 8.77 0.02 5.44
C VAL A 100 7.25 0.08 5.56
N VAL A 101 6.77 0.93 6.46
CA VAL A 101 5.38 1.39 6.48
C VAL A 101 5.33 2.79 5.87
N VAL A 102 4.43 2.98 4.92
CA VAL A 102 4.32 4.25 4.22
C VAL A 102 3.61 5.27 5.12
N LYS A 103 4.31 6.34 5.48
CA LYS A 103 3.74 7.42 6.30
C LYS A 103 2.86 8.37 5.48
N GLU A 104 3.28 8.64 4.26
CA GLU A 104 2.59 9.53 3.33
C GLU A 104 2.94 9.19 1.89
N VAL A 105 2.01 9.48 0.97
CA VAL A 105 2.10 9.19 -0.46
C VAL A 105 2.00 10.49 -1.24
N VAL A 106 2.83 10.66 -2.26
CA VAL A 106 2.66 11.67 -3.30
C VAL A 106 2.36 10.99 -4.64
N HIS A 107 1.29 11.43 -5.32
CA HIS A 107 1.02 11.02 -6.71
C HIS A 107 1.83 11.92 -7.65
N TYR A 108 3.06 11.53 -7.93
CA TYR A 108 4.04 12.39 -8.61
C TYR A 108 3.70 12.67 -10.09
N GLN A 109 2.80 11.91 -10.69
CA GLN A 109 2.35 12.11 -12.08
C GLN A 109 1.07 12.93 -12.21
N TYR A 110 0.40 13.28 -11.11
CA TYR A 110 -0.75 14.17 -11.15
C TYR A 110 -0.27 15.62 -11.26
N ASP A 111 -0.51 16.24 -12.41
CA ASP A 111 -0.06 17.60 -12.69
C ASP A 111 -1.17 18.44 -13.35
N THR A 112 -1.67 19.41 -12.60
CA THR A 112 -2.63 20.43 -13.06
C THR A 112 -2.02 21.83 -13.06
N SER A 113 -0.71 21.94 -12.84
CA SER A 113 0.01 23.21 -12.63
C SER A 113 -0.17 24.21 -13.78
N ALA A 114 -0.34 23.73 -15.00
CA ALA A 114 -0.60 24.58 -16.17
C ALA A 114 -1.97 25.29 -16.14
N VAL A 115 -2.93 24.80 -15.30
CA VAL A 115 -4.30 25.31 -15.22
C VAL A 115 -4.52 26.11 -13.94
N ASP A 116 -4.04 25.63 -12.80
CA ASP A 116 -4.35 26.16 -11.47
C ASP A 116 -3.14 26.68 -10.68
N ASN A 117 -1.94 26.61 -11.26
CA ASN A 117 -0.65 26.93 -10.63
C ASN A 117 -0.38 26.13 -9.34
N CYS A 118 -1.05 25.01 -9.13
CA CYS A 118 -0.78 24.13 -8.02
C CYS A 118 0.54 23.36 -8.21
N ALA A 119 1.13 22.92 -7.12
CA ALA A 119 2.30 22.06 -7.20
C ALA A 119 1.93 20.68 -7.79
N VAL A 120 2.83 20.06 -8.53
CA VAL A 120 2.68 18.68 -9.02
C VAL A 120 2.36 17.74 -7.83
N GLY A 121 1.39 16.86 -7.99
CA GLY A 121 0.90 15.97 -6.93
C GLY A 121 -0.18 16.57 -6.03
N LYS A 122 -0.54 17.84 -6.21
CA LYS A 122 -1.50 18.55 -5.37
C LYS A 122 -2.94 18.32 -5.86
N TYR A 123 -3.69 17.53 -5.11
CA TYR A 123 -5.14 17.41 -5.29
C TYR A 123 -5.88 18.51 -4.53
N GLU A 124 -6.95 19.03 -5.09
CA GLU A 124 -7.76 20.10 -4.48
C GLU A 124 -8.26 19.74 -3.07
N GLN A 125 -8.70 18.49 -2.89
CA GLN A 125 -9.29 18.02 -1.63
C GLN A 125 -8.30 17.72 -0.50
N PHE A 126 -7.00 17.81 -0.75
CA PHE A 126 -5.97 17.57 0.28
C PHE A 126 -5.18 18.85 0.56
N GLU A 127 -4.77 19.06 1.81
CA GLU A 127 -4.01 20.24 2.22
C GLU A 127 -2.59 20.28 1.65
N SER A 128 -2.00 19.11 1.43
CA SER A 128 -0.62 18.91 0.97
C SER A 128 -0.56 18.01 -0.25
N VAL A 129 0.57 18.05 -0.98
CA VAL A 129 0.91 17.04 -1.99
C VAL A 129 1.13 15.66 -1.35
N ASN A 130 1.55 15.63 -0.09
CA ASN A 130 1.77 14.41 0.68
C ASN A 130 0.46 14.01 1.38
N ILE A 131 -0.11 12.88 0.99
CA ILE A 131 -1.35 12.35 1.54
C ILE A 131 -0.99 11.36 2.66
N PRO A 132 -1.32 11.65 3.93
CA PRO A 132 -0.94 10.78 5.05
C PRO A 132 -1.78 9.50 5.10
N SER A 133 -1.12 8.36 5.32
CA SER A 133 -1.77 7.11 5.69
C SER A 133 -2.25 7.17 7.16
N ASP A 134 -3.00 6.16 7.60
CA ASP A 134 -3.57 6.16 8.95
C ASP A 134 -2.49 6.00 10.03
N ALA A 135 -2.41 6.97 10.94
CA ALA A 135 -1.38 7.01 11.99
C ALA A 135 -1.55 5.89 13.02
N ILE A 136 -2.80 5.57 13.41
CA ILE A 136 -3.09 4.57 14.44
C ILE A 136 -2.57 3.20 14.02
N PHE A 137 -2.86 2.80 12.77
CA PHE A 137 -2.43 1.50 12.25
C PHE A 137 -0.92 1.45 12.02
N ARG A 138 -0.29 2.56 11.59
CA ARG A 138 1.17 2.64 11.51
C ARG A 138 1.86 2.45 12.85
N GLU A 139 1.36 3.13 13.89
CA GLU A 139 1.90 3.05 15.24
C GLU A 139 1.75 1.64 15.83
N LYS A 140 0.59 1.02 15.66
CA LYS A 140 0.37 -0.38 16.07
C LYS A 140 1.37 -1.32 15.39
N LEU A 141 1.57 -1.20 14.07
CA LEU A 141 2.55 -2.01 13.34
C LEU A 141 3.96 -1.78 13.86
N ARG A 142 4.40 -0.52 13.98
CA ARG A 142 5.77 -0.20 14.42
C ARG A 142 6.05 -0.57 15.86
N SER A 143 5.06 -0.51 16.72
CA SER A 143 5.19 -0.98 18.12
C SER A 143 5.44 -2.49 18.17
N ALA A 144 4.80 -3.25 17.28
CA ALA A 144 5.00 -4.69 17.18
C ALA A 144 6.30 -5.07 16.44
N PHE A 145 6.71 -4.26 15.47
CA PHE A 145 7.89 -4.47 14.63
C PHE A 145 8.79 -3.24 14.60
N PRO A 146 9.60 -3.00 15.65
CA PRO A 146 10.43 -1.79 15.76
C PRO A 146 11.48 -1.62 14.66
N PHE A 147 11.80 -2.71 13.93
CA PHE A 147 12.72 -2.67 12.79
C PHE A 147 12.08 -2.13 11.50
N VAL A 148 10.73 -2.07 11.43
CA VAL A 148 10.03 -1.49 10.30
C VAL A 148 10.20 0.02 10.32
N LYS A 149 10.76 0.57 9.24
CA LYS A 149 11.01 2.00 9.08
C LYS A 149 9.79 2.70 8.49
N GLU A 150 9.65 4.00 8.73
CA GLU A 150 8.69 4.81 7.99
C GLU A 150 9.33 5.39 6.74
N ALA A 151 8.54 5.48 5.66
CA ALA A 151 9.00 6.07 4.41
C ALA A 151 7.93 6.93 3.74
N ARG A 152 8.36 7.97 3.02
CA ARG A 152 7.55 8.69 2.05
C ARG A 152 7.61 7.96 0.71
N CYS A 153 6.44 7.73 0.10
CA CYS A 153 6.30 7.01 -1.15
C CYS A 153 5.96 7.98 -2.30
N ALA A 154 6.73 7.91 -3.38
CA ALA A 154 6.32 8.45 -4.68
C ALA A 154 5.60 7.36 -5.46
N SER A 155 4.31 7.57 -5.77
CA SER A 155 3.45 6.62 -6.44
C SER A 155 3.01 7.14 -7.81
N GLY A 156 3.01 6.29 -8.84
CA GLY A 156 2.62 6.66 -10.21
C GLY A 156 2.83 5.53 -11.21
N ASP A 157 2.22 5.67 -12.39
CA ASP A 157 2.14 4.60 -13.41
C ASP A 157 3.43 4.43 -14.23
N LYS A 158 4.59 4.38 -13.55
CA LYS A 158 5.89 4.17 -14.20
C LYS A 158 6.82 3.36 -13.30
N PHE A 159 7.40 2.28 -13.84
CA PHE A 159 8.54 1.62 -13.20
C PHE A 159 9.77 2.52 -13.28
N ILE A 160 10.33 2.87 -12.14
CA ILE A 160 11.47 3.79 -12.04
C ILE A 160 12.77 3.00 -12.13
N ALA A 161 13.47 3.14 -13.24
CA ALA A 161 14.78 2.53 -13.47
C ALA A 161 15.87 3.58 -13.78
N GLU A 162 15.47 4.68 -14.42
CA GLU A 162 16.40 5.69 -14.89
C GLU A 162 16.88 6.59 -13.74
N LYS A 163 18.16 6.94 -13.77
CA LYS A 163 18.80 7.75 -12.73
C LYS A 163 18.15 9.14 -12.59
N GLU A 164 17.80 9.74 -13.70
CA GLU A 164 17.16 11.06 -13.77
C GLU A 164 15.80 11.05 -13.05
N ASP A 165 15.01 10.00 -13.24
CA ASP A 165 13.73 9.83 -12.55
C ASP A 165 13.92 9.69 -11.04
N LYS A 166 14.88 8.86 -10.60
CA LYS A 166 15.22 8.70 -9.18
C LYS A 166 15.59 10.04 -8.53
N GLU A 167 16.52 10.78 -9.17
CA GLU A 167 16.95 12.09 -8.69
C GLU A 167 15.80 13.11 -8.67
N TYR A 168 14.91 13.06 -9.64
CA TYR A 168 13.71 13.90 -9.68
C TYR A 168 12.78 13.62 -8.49
N LEU A 169 12.43 12.35 -8.25
CA LEU A 169 11.54 11.98 -7.16
C LEU A 169 12.10 12.34 -5.79
N VAL A 170 13.39 12.13 -5.58
CA VAL A 170 14.08 12.52 -4.33
C VAL A 170 14.11 14.03 -4.16
N ARG A 171 14.53 14.76 -5.18
CA ARG A 171 14.71 16.21 -5.10
C ARG A 171 13.37 16.95 -4.99
N GLN A 172 12.36 16.55 -5.77
CA GLN A 172 11.10 17.26 -5.86
C GLN A 172 10.15 16.93 -4.70
N PHE A 173 10.13 15.66 -4.26
CA PHE A 173 9.13 15.18 -3.30
C PHE A 173 9.75 14.66 -1.99
N GLY A 174 11.07 14.55 -1.91
CA GLY A 174 11.74 13.93 -0.77
C GLY A 174 11.33 12.46 -0.59
N ALA A 175 11.02 11.78 -1.69
CA ALA A 175 10.61 10.38 -1.67
C ALA A 175 11.76 9.47 -1.23
N GLU A 176 11.44 8.44 -0.47
CA GLU A 176 12.38 7.45 0.05
C GLU A 176 12.18 6.09 -0.61
N ILE A 177 10.97 5.85 -1.16
CA ILE A 177 10.61 4.69 -1.98
C ILE A 177 9.71 5.13 -3.13
N CYS A 178 9.59 4.28 -4.16
CA CYS A 178 8.63 4.45 -5.25
C CYS A 178 7.94 3.14 -5.59
N GLU A 179 6.71 3.24 -6.09
CA GLU A 179 5.89 2.13 -6.58
C GLU A 179 4.71 2.66 -7.42
N MET A 180 3.69 1.84 -7.73
CA MET A 180 2.72 2.16 -8.78
C MET A 180 1.24 2.08 -8.34
N GLU A 181 0.91 1.95 -7.06
CA GLU A 181 -0.46 1.67 -6.57
C GLU A 181 -0.94 2.57 -5.44
N SER A 182 -0.05 3.02 -4.58
CA SER A 182 -0.40 3.63 -3.29
C SER A 182 -1.22 4.90 -3.41
N ALA A 183 -1.03 5.71 -4.45
CA ALA A 183 -1.83 6.94 -4.64
C ALA A 183 -3.29 6.60 -4.95
N GLY A 184 -3.55 5.66 -5.86
CA GLY A 184 -4.90 5.20 -6.16
C GLY A 184 -5.60 4.61 -4.94
N ILE A 185 -4.89 3.81 -4.15
CA ILE A 185 -5.41 3.20 -2.92
C ILE A 185 -5.77 4.27 -1.88
N ILE A 186 -4.80 5.11 -1.51
CA ILE A 186 -5.00 6.07 -0.42
C ILE A 186 -6.05 7.13 -0.74
N ILE A 187 -6.09 7.61 -1.98
CA ILE A 187 -7.09 8.58 -2.44
C ILE A 187 -8.49 7.97 -2.39
N THR A 188 -8.65 6.72 -2.84
CA THR A 188 -9.92 5.98 -2.77
C THR A 188 -10.35 5.76 -1.33
N CYS A 189 -9.45 5.34 -0.46
CA CYS A 189 -9.73 5.16 0.97
C CYS A 189 -10.17 6.47 1.64
N LYS A 190 -9.46 7.57 1.41
CA LYS A 190 -9.83 8.90 1.96
C LYS A 190 -11.21 9.36 1.50
N LYS A 191 -11.56 9.16 0.21
CA LYS A 191 -12.90 9.49 -0.32
C LYS A 191 -14.00 8.66 0.34
N ASN A 192 -13.74 7.42 0.69
CA ASN A 192 -14.68 6.52 1.35
C ASN A 192 -14.63 6.60 2.89
N ARG A 193 -13.73 7.38 3.48
CA ARG A 193 -13.48 7.46 4.93
C ARG A 193 -13.13 6.10 5.54
N VAL A 194 -12.45 5.26 4.78
CA VAL A 194 -11.92 3.98 5.21
C VAL A 194 -10.42 4.16 5.52
N PRO A 195 -9.92 3.71 6.67
CA PRO A 195 -8.50 3.77 6.98
C PRO A 195 -7.68 2.92 6.01
N CYS A 196 -6.42 3.32 5.83
CA CYS A 196 -5.50 2.66 4.91
C CYS A 196 -4.14 2.46 5.57
N LEU A 197 -3.62 1.22 5.48
CA LEU A 197 -2.26 0.85 5.89
C LEU A 197 -1.49 0.34 4.67
N ILE A 198 -0.35 0.94 4.37
CA ILE A 198 0.50 0.57 3.24
C ILE A 198 1.84 0.09 3.78
N VAL A 199 2.18 -1.16 3.49
CA VAL A 199 3.43 -1.80 3.94
C VAL A 199 4.16 -2.34 2.72
N LYS A 200 5.41 -1.98 2.57
CA LYS A 200 6.23 -2.37 1.42
C LYS A 200 7.52 -3.02 1.87
N SER A 201 8.04 -3.95 1.08
CA SER A 201 9.40 -4.46 1.24
C SER A 201 10.22 -4.04 0.01
N VAL A 202 11.42 -3.55 0.26
CA VAL A 202 12.32 -3.11 -0.81
C VAL A 202 12.75 -4.30 -1.64
N SER A 203 12.41 -4.31 -2.94
CA SER A 203 12.80 -5.36 -3.89
C SER A 203 14.04 -5.00 -4.69
N ASP A 204 14.29 -3.71 -4.89
CA ASP A 204 15.31 -3.22 -5.79
C ASP A 204 15.78 -1.81 -5.42
N ASP A 205 16.94 -1.43 -5.93
CA ASP A 205 17.45 -0.06 -5.88
C ASP A 205 17.00 0.73 -7.13
N CYS A 206 15.73 0.54 -7.54
CA CYS A 206 15.17 0.99 -8.81
C CYS A 206 15.96 0.43 -10.01
N ASP A 207 16.12 -0.86 -10.03
CA ASP A 207 16.85 -1.62 -11.03
C ASP A 207 16.06 -2.89 -11.36
N ASP A 208 15.90 -3.20 -12.67
CA ASP A 208 15.08 -4.31 -13.12
C ASP A 208 15.70 -5.68 -12.79
N MET A 209 17.00 -5.80 -12.77
CA MET A 209 17.71 -7.03 -12.41
C MET A 209 17.57 -7.35 -10.92
N ASP A 210 17.65 -6.34 -10.08
CA ASP A 210 17.40 -6.48 -8.65
C ASP A 210 15.94 -6.86 -8.39
N PHE A 211 14.99 -6.21 -9.05
CA PHE A 211 13.57 -6.54 -8.96
C PHE A 211 13.33 -8.03 -9.27
N MET A 212 13.80 -8.51 -10.40
CA MET A 212 13.64 -9.93 -10.81
C MET A 212 14.30 -10.90 -9.82
N THR A 213 15.35 -10.47 -9.14
CA THR A 213 16.10 -11.29 -8.19
C THR A 213 15.41 -11.37 -6.82
N TYR A 214 14.80 -10.27 -6.34
CA TYR A 214 14.37 -10.16 -4.94
C TYR A 214 12.86 -10.07 -4.75
N VAL A 215 12.05 -9.90 -5.81
CA VAL A 215 10.61 -9.70 -5.71
C VAL A 215 9.89 -10.78 -4.89
N GLU A 216 10.16 -12.06 -5.12
CA GLU A 216 9.51 -13.14 -4.38
C GLU A 216 9.89 -13.13 -2.89
N LYS A 217 11.14 -12.84 -2.57
CA LYS A 217 11.62 -12.79 -1.19
C LYS A 217 11.07 -11.58 -0.45
N ALA A 218 11.07 -10.41 -1.09
CA ALA A 218 10.49 -9.20 -0.55
C ALA A 218 8.98 -9.36 -0.29
N ALA A 219 8.25 -9.94 -1.26
CA ALA A 219 6.84 -10.26 -1.13
C ALA A 219 6.54 -11.22 0.05
N ALA A 220 7.39 -12.22 0.27
CA ALA A 220 7.24 -13.14 1.39
C ALA A 220 7.43 -12.45 2.74
N ILE A 221 8.42 -11.55 2.85
CA ILE A 221 8.71 -10.79 4.07
C ILE A 221 7.54 -9.86 4.42
N VAL A 222 7.05 -9.06 3.47
CA VAL A 222 5.96 -8.12 3.72
C VAL A 222 4.66 -8.85 4.06
N SER A 223 4.39 -10.02 3.43
CA SER A 223 3.23 -10.85 3.74
C SER A 223 3.24 -11.34 5.19
N ASP A 224 4.38 -11.80 5.70
CA ASP A 224 4.53 -12.24 7.09
C ASP A 224 4.23 -11.11 8.09
N ILE A 225 4.75 -9.92 7.83
CA ILE A 225 4.55 -8.75 8.70
C ILE A 225 3.09 -8.33 8.71
N VAL A 226 2.47 -8.25 7.53
CA VAL A 226 1.08 -7.79 7.40
C VAL A 226 0.11 -8.78 8.05
N ILE A 227 0.28 -10.09 7.86
CA ILE A 227 -0.57 -11.10 8.51
C ILE A 227 -0.47 -11.03 10.02
N LYS A 228 0.75 -10.92 10.57
CA LYS A 228 0.93 -10.75 12.01
C LYS A 228 0.34 -9.43 12.50
N THR A 229 0.44 -8.35 11.71
CA THR A 229 -0.21 -7.08 12.04
C THR A 229 -1.73 -7.23 12.11
N MET A 230 -2.35 -7.85 11.09
CA MET A 230 -3.80 -8.08 11.09
C MET A 230 -4.30 -8.88 12.31
N ALA A 231 -3.49 -9.82 12.78
CA ALA A 231 -3.84 -10.61 13.96
C ALA A 231 -3.83 -9.81 15.28
N MET A 232 -3.22 -8.63 15.29
CA MET A 232 -3.13 -7.74 16.46
C MET A 232 -4.10 -6.56 16.42
N LEU A 233 -4.79 -6.37 15.29
CA LEU A 233 -5.77 -5.30 15.11
C LEU A 233 -7.12 -5.67 15.69
#